data_df621026226f0626933457eb55489307
#
_entry.id   df621026226f0626933457eb55489307
#
_cell.length_a   1.000
_cell.length_b   1.000
_cell.length_c   1.000
_cell.angle_alpha   90.00
_cell.angle_beta   90.00
_cell.angle_gamma   90.00
#
_symmetry.space_group_name_H-M   'P 1'
#
loop_
_entity.id
_entity.type
_entity.pdbx_description
1 polymer ?
#
loop_
_entity_poly.entity_id
_entity_poly.type
_entity_poly.pdbx_seq_one_letter_code
_entity_poly.pdbx_strand_id
1 'polypeptide(L)'
;MSVKTSRVPLVVTLAAVVGALTLLAVLNPLRQPDDGDLGQRSASGARFVEAEVGAGDRPEASATPSNVPSTPPAGALPGTADTLPGATRTDALPPVVDHGPRRGNKVALTFDADMTDAMRRHLRGGAVTSYANLKLIDRLERDGVPATFFLTGMWVEQYPKVTRRLAANPRFELANHTYGHHAFTADCYGLPRIDRRKMTADVARTFDLVSAYGGRQTRYFRFPGLCHDRAALTALAPLGLTVVDGDVVSGDPFATAWQPIVRAVLDQVRPGSVIVLHVTEANAPMTDEALPHILAGLAERGLEPALLSEVLGTGQAGAGSREPDRTDLPDA
;
A
#
# COMPACT_ATOMS: atom_id res chain seq x y z
N MET A 1 -2.50 -54.45 61.16
CA MET A 1 -1.57 -54.82 60.10
C MET A 1 -1.15 -53.52 59.39
N SER A 2 0.05 -53.07 59.66
CA SER A 2 0.58 -51.78 59.26
C SER A 2 1.61 -51.99 58.17
N VAL A 3 1.40 -51.42 56.99
CA VAL A 3 2.34 -51.54 55.84
C VAL A 3 3.14 -50.22 55.77
N LYS A 4 4.43 -50.31 56.03
CA LYS A 4 5.42 -49.26 55.91
C LYS A 4 5.78 -49.06 54.42
N THR A 5 5.61 -47.84 53.94
CA THR A 5 6.14 -47.40 52.65
C THR A 5 7.52 -46.78 52.83
N SER A 6 8.50 -47.40 52.17
CA SER A 6 9.90 -46.97 52.13
C SER A 6 10.06 -45.91 51.05
N ARG A 7 10.63 -44.74 51.37
CA ARG A 7 11.06 -43.70 50.41
C ARG A 7 12.54 -43.88 50.12
N VAL A 8 12.90 -44.03 48.84
CA VAL A 8 14.26 -44.00 48.31
C VAL A 8 14.54 -42.60 47.75
N PRO A 9 15.60 -41.92 48.12
CA PRO A 9 15.95 -40.64 47.51
C PRO A 9 16.74 -40.85 46.22
N LEU A 10 16.30 -40.18 45.17
CA LEU A 10 16.98 -40.11 43.86
C LEU A 10 18.10 -39.05 43.95
N VAL A 11 19.35 -39.49 43.92
CA VAL A 11 20.52 -38.60 43.79
C VAL A 11 20.74 -38.29 42.33
N VAL A 12 20.60 -37.01 41.98
CA VAL A 12 20.94 -36.51 40.62
C VAL A 12 22.40 -36.06 40.64
N THR A 13 23.24 -36.77 39.92
CA THR A 13 24.66 -36.42 39.71
C THR A 13 24.76 -35.49 38.49
N LEU A 14 25.23 -34.27 38.75
CA LEU A 14 25.53 -33.27 37.69
C LEU A 14 26.94 -33.53 37.17
N ALA A 15 27.09 -33.95 35.94
CA ALA A 15 28.39 -34.06 35.28
C ALA A 15 28.66 -32.80 34.43
N ALA A 16 29.62 -32.00 34.88
CA ALA A 16 30.13 -30.84 34.11
C ALA A 16 31.16 -31.35 33.09
N VAL A 17 30.90 -31.10 31.81
CA VAL A 17 31.88 -31.28 30.73
C VAL A 17 32.46 -29.92 30.36
N VAL A 18 33.72 -29.71 30.78
CA VAL A 18 34.55 -28.58 30.37
C VAL A 18 35.27 -29.02 29.09
N GLY A 19 34.89 -28.48 27.95
CA GLY A 19 35.58 -28.63 26.68
C GLY A 19 36.45 -27.42 26.36
N ALA A 20 37.76 -27.59 26.39
CA ALA A 20 38.76 -26.61 26.01
C ALA A 20 38.76 -26.42 24.48
N LEU A 21 38.52 -25.22 23.99
CA LEU A 21 38.76 -24.80 22.61
C LEU A 21 40.11 -24.07 22.55
N THR A 22 41.09 -24.72 21.89
CA THR A 22 42.39 -24.19 21.59
C THR A 22 42.33 -23.09 20.52
N LEU A 23 42.90 -21.94 20.87
CA LEU A 23 43.14 -20.77 20.05
C LEU A 23 44.25 -21.02 19.05
N LEU A 24 44.00 -20.95 17.73
CA LEU A 24 45.06 -20.80 16.71
C LEU A 24 45.01 -19.33 16.22
N ALA A 25 45.92 -18.53 16.75
CA ALA A 25 46.24 -17.21 16.25
C ALA A 25 47.28 -17.35 15.12
N VAL A 26 46.95 -16.96 13.92
CA VAL A 26 47.90 -16.71 12.83
C VAL A 26 48.17 -15.20 12.81
N LEU A 27 49.39 -14.85 13.22
CA LEU A 27 49.96 -13.51 13.16
C LEU A 27 50.24 -13.13 11.70
N ASN A 28 49.73 -11.98 11.26
CA ASN A 28 50.29 -11.26 10.14
C ASN A 28 50.42 -9.76 10.54
N PRO A 29 51.62 -9.15 10.40
CA PRO A 29 51.89 -7.84 11.00
C PRO A 29 51.73 -6.69 10.01
N LEU A 30 51.29 -5.57 10.59
CA LEU A 30 51.62 -4.18 10.25
C LEU A 30 51.27 -3.60 8.87
N ARG A 31 50.24 -2.77 8.88
CA ARG A 31 50.33 -1.42 8.30
C ARG A 31 49.28 -0.50 8.93
N GLN A 32 49.72 0.47 9.70
CA GLN A 32 48.93 1.66 10.03
C GLN A 32 48.96 2.63 8.85
N PRO A 33 47.87 3.34 8.60
CA PRO A 33 47.95 4.73 8.21
C PRO A 33 47.11 5.65 9.11
N ASP A 34 47.64 6.82 9.23
CA ASP A 34 47.33 8.09 9.84
C ASP A 34 45.88 8.49 10.10
N ASP A 35 45.74 9.21 11.20
CA ASP A 35 44.62 10.05 11.63
C ASP A 35 44.25 11.10 10.57
N GLY A 36 42.92 11.19 10.31
CA GLY A 36 42.37 12.32 9.57
C GLY A 36 40.93 12.14 9.17
N ASP A 37 40.08 12.93 9.83
CA ASP A 37 38.78 13.40 9.37
C ASP A 37 37.52 12.59 9.62
N LEU A 38 36.76 13.03 10.62
CA LEU A 38 35.39 12.67 10.91
C LEU A 38 34.45 13.33 9.88
N GLY A 39 34.23 12.67 8.76
CA GLY A 39 33.20 13.02 7.76
C GLY A 39 32.04 12.06 7.82
N GLN A 40 30.86 12.58 8.08
CA GLN A 40 29.57 11.92 8.02
C GLN A 40 29.41 11.05 6.76
N ARG A 41 29.18 9.74 6.92
CA ARG A 41 28.78 8.88 5.82
C ARG A 41 27.26 8.68 5.84
N SER A 42 26.60 9.47 4.99
CA SER A 42 25.25 9.21 4.52
C SER A 42 25.16 7.87 3.79
N ALA A 43 24.09 7.15 4.02
CA ALA A 43 23.77 5.88 3.38
C ALA A 43 23.76 6.03 1.84
N SER A 44 24.56 5.19 1.19
CA SER A 44 24.70 5.13 -0.27
C SER A 44 23.43 4.59 -0.92
N GLY A 45 22.71 5.46 -1.66
CA GLY A 45 21.59 5.07 -2.49
C GLY A 45 22.07 4.27 -3.72
N ALA A 46 21.37 3.19 -4.02
CA ALA A 46 21.53 2.44 -5.26
C ALA A 46 21.18 3.34 -6.46
N ARG A 47 22.15 3.67 -7.28
CA ARG A 47 21.95 4.41 -8.54
C ARG A 47 21.45 3.45 -9.61
N PHE A 48 20.31 3.80 -10.20
CA PHE A 48 19.89 3.25 -11.49
C PHE A 48 20.82 3.79 -12.58
N VAL A 49 21.42 2.88 -13.35
CA VAL A 49 22.24 3.22 -14.51
C VAL A 49 21.29 3.47 -15.69
N GLU A 50 21.19 4.72 -16.13
CA GLU A 50 20.62 5.07 -17.44
C GLU A 50 21.67 4.81 -18.52
N ALA A 51 21.33 3.96 -19.48
CA ALA A 51 22.10 3.80 -20.72
C ALA A 51 21.59 4.81 -21.74
N GLU A 52 22.41 5.81 -22.06
CA GLU A 52 22.21 6.71 -23.20
C GLU A 52 22.46 5.93 -24.52
N VAL A 53 21.51 6.04 -25.44
CA VAL A 53 21.73 5.68 -26.87
C VAL A 53 21.56 6.94 -27.70
N GLY A 54 22.61 7.22 -28.47
CA GLY A 54 22.89 8.44 -29.18
C GLY A 54 21.91 8.81 -30.29
N ALA A 55 22.02 10.09 -30.63
CA ALA A 55 21.31 10.80 -31.67
C ALA A 55 21.70 10.35 -33.09
N GLY A 56 20.71 10.26 -33.98
CA GLY A 56 20.88 10.11 -35.42
C GLY A 56 19.80 10.86 -36.20
N ASP A 57 20.26 11.92 -36.81
CA ASP A 57 19.77 12.65 -38.01
C ASP A 57 18.30 12.78 -38.38
N ARG A 58 17.95 14.06 -38.53
CA ARG A 58 16.79 14.63 -39.24
C ARG A 58 16.94 14.51 -40.75
N PRO A 59 15.83 14.56 -41.50
CA PRO A 59 15.64 15.71 -42.40
C PRO A 59 14.25 16.38 -42.31
N GLU A 60 14.30 17.70 -42.56
CA GLU A 60 13.20 18.64 -42.72
C GLU A 60 12.28 18.31 -43.91
N ALA A 61 10.98 18.57 -43.70
CA ALA A 61 10.11 18.92 -44.85
C ALA A 61 9.08 19.97 -44.42
N SER A 62 9.18 21.11 -45.03
CA SER A 62 8.25 22.26 -45.04
C SER A 62 6.88 21.88 -45.61
N ALA A 63 5.80 22.39 -44.98
CA ALA A 63 4.56 22.73 -45.69
C ALA A 63 3.76 23.81 -44.97
N THR A 64 3.40 24.80 -45.71
CA THR A 64 2.76 26.10 -45.48
C THR A 64 1.27 25.98 -45.08
N PRO A 65 0.66 27.01 -44.47
CA PRO A 65 -0.68 26.96 -43.86
C PRO A 65 -1.80 27.27 -44.86
N SER A 66 -2.94 26.60 -44.72
CA SER A 66 -4.19 26.96 -45.36
C SER A 66 -5.19 27.53 -44.39
N ASN A 67 -5.57 28.77 -44.63
CA ASN A 67 -6.68 29.51 -44.01
C ASN A 67 -8.04 28.92 -44.44
N VAL A 68 -8.96 28.73 -43.50
CA VAL A 68 -10.42 28.72 -43.75
C VAL A 68 -11.12 29.40 -42.55
N PRO A 69 -12.14 30.25 -42.81
CA PRO A 69 -12.63 31.23 -41.83
C PRO A 69 -13.70 30.71 -40.89
N SER A 70 -13.70 31.34 -39.71
CA SER A 70 -14.71 31.21 -38.67
C SER A 70 -16.03 31.86 -39.02
N THR A 71 -17.15 31.20 -38.68
CA THR A 71 -18.41 31.88 -38.40
C THR A 71 -19.19 31.09 -37.32
N PRO A 72 -19.67 31.73 -36.23
CA PRO A 72 -20.44 31.06 -35.20
C PRO A 72 -21.93 31.11 -35.48
N PRO A 73 -22.75 30.15 -35.04
CA PRO A 73 -24.18 30.40 -34.80
C PRO A 73 -24.43 30.73 -33.32
N ALA A 74 -25.08 31.82 -33.14
CA ALA A 74 -25.74 32.24 -31.91
C ALA A 74 -26.93 31.35 -31.63
N GLY A 75 -27.12 31.01 -30.33
CA GLY A 75 -28.30 30.29 -29.86
C GLY A 75 -28.15 29.99 -28.36
N ALA A 76 -28.18 31.01 -27.52
CA ALA A 76 -28.31 30.85 -26.06
C ALA A 76 -29.72 30.47 -25.68
N LEU A 77 -29.93 29.32 -25.07
CA LEU A 77 -31.08 29.03 -24.23
C LEU A 77 -30.63 29.02 -22.75
N PRO A 78 -31.33 29.62 -21.83
CA PRO A 78 -30.97 29.62 -20.42
C PRO A 78 -31.38 28.28 -19.82
N GLY A 79 -30.39 27.41 -19.64
CA GLY A 79 -30.53 26.21 -18.83
C GLY A 79 -30.30 26.59 -17.36
N THR A 80 -31.33 26.42 -16.55
CA THR A 80 -31.29 26.50 -15.09
C THR A 80 -30.16 25.62 -14.56
N ALA A 81 -29.18 26.26 -13.95
CA ALA A 81 -28.18 25.58 -13.16
C ALA A 81 -28.86 24.97 -11.93
N ASP A 82 -29.17 23.69 -11.97
CA ASP A 82 -29.53 22.91 -10.80
C ASP A 82 -28.28 22.84 -9.90
N THR A 83 -28.28 23.72 -8.91
CA THR A 83 -27.27 23.76 -7.87
C THR A 83 -27.46 22.53 -7.00
N LEU A 84 -26.60 21.52 -7.19
CA LEU A 84 -26.46 20.41 -6.25
C LEU A 84 -26.19 20.97 -4.85
N PRO A 85 -26.87 20.46 -3.79
CA PRO A 85 -26.74 21.01 -2.44
C PRO A 85 -25.31 20.90 -1.95
N GLY A 86 -24.78 22.03 -1.50
CA GLY A 86 -23.46 22.36 -1.08
C GLY A 86 -22.62 21.22 -0.45
N ALA A 87 -21.62 20.79 -1.18
CA ALA A 87 -20.43 20.26 -0.54
C ALA A 87 -19.80 21.42 0.26
N THR A 88 -19.97 21.42 1.56
CA THR A 88 -19.21 22.30 2.46
C THR A 88 -17.74 22.02 2.22
N ARG A 89 -17.05 22.97 1.57
CA ARG A 89 -15.58 22.98 1.50
C ARG A 89 -15.09 23.05 2.94
N THR A 90 -14.64 21.93 3.46
CA THR A 90 -13.92 21.94 4.72
C THR A 90 -12.48 22.34 4.40
N ASP A 91 -12.06 23.52 4.85
CA ASP A 91 -10.65 23.94 4.81
C ASP A 91 -9.77 23.10 5.77
N ALA A 92 -10.36 22.12 6.42
CA ALA A 92 -9.65 21.19 7.31
C ALA A 92 -8.78 20.23 6.50
N LEU A 93 -7.53 20.07 6.94
CA LEU A 93 -6.64 19.06 6.37
C LEU A 93 -7.25 17.66 6.52
N PRO A 94 -7.02 16.76 5.55
CA PRO A 94 -7.45 15.38 5.68
C PRO A 94 -6.83 14.75 6.94
N PRO A 95 -7.59 13.95 7.70
CA PRO A 95 -7.04 13.20 8.80
C PRO A 95 -5.99 12.22 8.28
N VAL A 96 -4.88 12.09 9.02
CA VAL A 96 -3.82 11.10 8.79
C VAL A 96 -3.92 10.06 9.88
N VAL A 97 -4.02 8.79 9.51
CA VAL A 97 -4.13 7.66 10.43
C VAL A 97 -3.05 6.62 10.11
N ASP A 98 -2.45 6.07 11.14
CA ASP A 98 -1.46 5.00 11.06
C ASP A 98 -2.02 3.67 11.57
N HIS A 99 -2.97 3.70 12.50
CA HIS A 99 -3.60 2.51 13.06
C HIS A 99 -5.01 2.79 13.58
N GLY A 100 -5.78 1.75 13.81
CA GLY A 100 -7.05 1.78 14.55
C GLY A 100 -6.87 1.71 16.07
N PRO A 101 -7.99 1.64 16.82
CA PRO A 101 -7.97 1.48 18.27
C PRO A 101 -7.17 0.24 18.71
N ARG A 102 -6.31 0.38 19.74
CA ARG A 102 -5.47 -0.68 20.28
C ARG A 102 -6.25 -1.64 21.21
N ARG A 103 -7.43 -2.03 20.80
CA ARG A 103 -8.33 -2.94 21.55
C ARG A 103 -8.94 -3.95 20.60
N GLY A 104 -9.36 -5.11 21.17
CA GLY A 104 -9.80 -6.24 20.34
C GLY A 104 -8.62 -7.00 19.75
N ASN A 105 -8.84 -7.66 18.60
CA ASN A 105 -7.86 -8.52 17.96
C ASN A 105 -7.75 -8.28 16.44
N LYS A 106 -8.44 -7.28 15.89
CA LYS A 106 -8.43 -7.03 14.44
C LYS A 106 -7.18 -6.29 14.00
N VAL A 107 -6.66 -6.67 12.81
CA VAL A 107 -5.58 -6.00 12.08
C VAL A 107 -5.95 -5.87 10.61
N ALA A 108 -5.47 -4.83 9.93
CA ALA A 108 -5.72 -4.65 8.50
C ALA A 108 -4.52 -5.10 7.67
N LEU A 109 -4.75 -6.00 6.71
CA LEU A 109 -3.79 -6.27 5.64
C LEU A 109 -4.10 -5.32 4.49
N THR A 110 -3.14 -4.46 4.14
CA THR A 110 -3.28 -3.51 3.04
C THR A 110 -2.19 -3.73 2.00
N PHE A 111 -2.57 -3.62 0.72
CA PHE A 111 -1.71 -3.92 -0.40
C PHE A 111 -1.67 -2.75 -1.37
N ASP A 112 -0.49 -2.18 -1.61
CA ASP A 112 -0.28 -1.14 -2.60
C ASP A 112 -0.11 -1.78 -3.98
N ALA A 113 -0.85 -1.25 -4.96
CA ALA A 113 -0.85 -1.70 -6.34
C ALA A 113 -0.22 -0.63 -7.23
N ASP A 114 1.10 -0.62 -7.26
CA ASP A 114 1.89 0.40 -7.94
C ASP A 114 1.86 0.22 -9.45
N MET A 115 1.73 1.32 -10.16
CA MET A 115 1.98 1.39 -11.59
C MET A 115 2.51 2.77 -11.97
N THR A 116 3.65 2.77 -12.67
CA THR A 116 4.31 3.97 -13.17
C THR A 116 4.45 3.91 -14.70
N ASP A 117 4.79 5.03 -15.32
CA ASP A 117 5.14 5.05 -16.74
C ASP A 117 6.33 4.15 -17.06
N ALA A 118 7.33 4.06 -16.17
CA ALA A 118 8.47 3.15 -16.34
C ALA A 118 8.02 1.69 -16.33
N MET A 119 7.18 1.29 -15.39
CA MET A 119 6.62 -0.06 -15.31
C MET A 119 5.81 -0.41 -16.56
N ARG A 120 4.99 0.52 -17.07
CA ARG A 120 4.28 0.33 -18.33
C ARG A 120 5.24 0.18 -19.52
N ARG A 121 6.38 0.90 -19.55
CA ARG A 121 7.40 0.69 -20.59
C ARG A 121 8.02 -0.70 -20.52
N HIS A 122 8.35 -1.18 -19.32
CA HIS A 122 8.89 -2.53 -19.11
C HIS A 122 7.93 -3.62 -19.59
N LEU A 123 6.62 -3.48 -19.31
CA LEU A 123 5.59 -4.39 -19.84
C LEU A 123 5.55 -4.38 -21.37
N ARG A 124 5.52 -3.18 -21.99
CA ARG A 124 5.49 -3.07 -23.46
C ARG A 124 6.75 -3.60 -24.13
N GLY A 125 7.90 -3.45 -23.49
CA GLY A 125 9.19 -3.95 -23.95
C GLY A 125 9.47 -5.42 -23.65
N GLY A 126 8.55 -6.10 -22.94
CA GLY A 126 8.72 -7.52 -22.55
C GLY A 126 9.76 -7.76 -21.44
N ALA A 127 10.30 -6.71 -20.80
CA ALA A 127 11.24 -6.84 -19.72
C ALA A 127 10.58 -7.42 -18.43
N VAL A 128 9.28 -7.23 -18.28
CA VAL A 128 8.44 -7.79 -17.22
C VAL A 128 7.17 -8.33 -17.86
N THR A 129 6.72 -9.51 -17.43
CA THR A 129 5.50 -10.14 -17.95
C THR A 129 4.24 -9.64 -17.25
N SER A 130 4.33 -9.38 -15.95
CA SER A 130 3.22 -8.86 -15.13
C SER A 130 3.75 -8.13 -13.89
N TYR A 131 2.98 -7.14 -13.45
CA TYR A 131 3.13 -6.54 -12.12
C TYR A 131 1.99 -6.97 -11.18
N ALA A 132 0.96 -7.65 -11.66
CA ALA A 132 -0.11 -8.16 -10.81
C ALA A 132 0.27 -9.52 -10.22
N ASN A 133 0.41 -9.60 -8.90
CA ASN A 133 0.66 -10.83 -8.18
C ASN A 133 -0.64 -11.62 -8.03
N LEU A 134 -0.97 -12.40 -9.06
CA LEU A 134 -2.19 -13.22 -9.07
C LEU A 134 -2.15 -14.34 -8.03
N LYS A 135 -0.99 -14.90 -7.69
CA LYS A 135 -0.84 -15.93 -6.67
C LYS A 135 -1.24 -15.41 -5.29
N LEU A 136 -0.85 -14.17 -4.98
CA LEU A 136 -1.23 -13.50 -3.75
C LEU A 136 -2.74 -13.28 -3.69
N ILE A 137 -3.34 -12.77 -4.77
CA ILE A 137 -4.80 -12.55 -4.86
C ILE A 137 -5.55 -13.87 -4.73
N ASP A 138 -5.13 -14.92 -5.47
CA ASP A 138 -5.70 -16.27 -5.40
C ASP A 138 -5.64 -16.84 -3.98
N ARG A 139 -4.55 -16.55 -3.26
CA ARG A 139 -4.39 -16.98 -1.88
C ARG A 139 -5.37 -16.28 -0.94
N LEU A 140 -5.47 -14.96 -1.01
CA LEU A 140 -6.41 -14.19 -0.19
C LEU A 140 -7.86 -14.63 -0.42
N GLU A 141 -8.25 -14.86 -1.67
CA GLU A 141 -9.60 -15.32 -2.01
C GLU A 141 -9.89 -16.72 -1.52
N ARG A 142 -8.98 -17.67 -1.78
CA ARG A 142 -9.15 -19.07 -1.38
C ARG A 142 -9.26 -19.22 0.14
N ASP A 143 -8.45 -18.48 0.87
CA ASP A 143 -8.41 -18.54 2.32
C ASP A 143 -9.46 -17.59 2.97
N GLY A 144 -10.21 -16.83 2.15
CA GLY A 144 -11.25 -15.91 2.60
C GLY A 144 -10.73 -14.75 3.45
N VAL A 145 -9.48 -14.33 3.24
CA VAL A 145 -8.80 -13.29 4.03
C VAL A 145 -9.27 -11.91 3.60
N PRO A 146 -9.81 -11.08 4.50
CA PRO A 146 -10.13 -9.68 4.20
C PRO A 146 -8.87 -8.85 3.89
N ALA A 147 -8.97 -7.95 2.91
CA ALA A 147 -7.85 -7.09 2.51
C ALA A 147 -8.33 -5.74 1.95
N THR A 148 -7.47 -4.72 1.99
CA THR A 148 -7.71 -3.43 1.35
C THR A 148 -6.61 -3.14 0.34
N PHE A 149 -6.99 -2.82 -0.89
CA PHE A 149 -6.07 -2.54 -1.99
C PHE A 149 -6.03 -1.06 -2.29
N PHE A 150 -4.85 -0.45 -2.18
CA PHE A 150 -4.59 0.92 -2.57
C PHE A 150 -4.12 0.93 -4.03
N LEU A 151 -5.02 1.29 -4.95
CA LEU A 151 -4.80 1.17 -6.38
C LEU A 151 -4.30 2.49 -6.98
N THR A 152 -3.23 2.42 -7.79
CA THR A 152 -2.92 3.53 -8.68
C THR A 152 -3.86 3.54 -9.88
N GLY A 153 -4.19 4.73 -10.40
CA GLY A 153 -5.05 4.85 -11.59
C GLY A 153 -4.47 4.12 -12.80
N MET A 154 -3.15 4.19 -12.96
CA MET A 154 -2.44 3.46 -14.02
C MET A 154 -2.55 1.93 -13.86
N TRP A 155 -2.59 1.40 -12.63
CA TRP A 155 -2.88 -0.01 -12.39
C TRP A 155 -4.28 -0.38 -12.86
N VAL A 156 -5.28 0.42 -12.51
CA VAL A 156 -6.69 0.19 -12.90
C VAL A 156 -6.81 0.11 -14.42
N GLU A 157 -6.15 1.02 -15.14
CA GLU A 157 -6.12 1.00 -16.61
C GLU A 157 -5.35 -0.18 -17.20
N GLN A 158 -4.24 -0.59 -16.57
CA GLN A 158 -3.40 -1.69 -17.03
C GLN A 158 -4.04 -3.06 -16.79
N TYR A 159 -4.71 -3.23 -15.65
CA TYR A 159 -5.28 -4.50 -15.20
C TYR A 159 -6.79 -4.43 -14.95
N PRO A 160 -7.61 -4.06 -15.95
CA PRO A 160 -9.06 -3.89 -15.76
C PRO A 160 -9.78 -5.18 -15.33
N LYS A 161 -9.28 -6.35 -15.75
CA LYS A 161 -9.85 -7.65 -15.35
C LYS A 161 -9.52 -7.96 -13.89
N VAL A 162 -8.29 -7.68 -13.45
CA VAL A 162 -7.88 -7.86 -12.04
C VAL A 162 -8.64 -6.89 -11.16
N THR A 163 -8.72 -5.61 -11.54
CA THR A 163 -9.49 -4.58 -10.80
C THR A 163 -10.95 -5.01 -10.63
N ARG A 164 -11.60 -5.52 -11.67
CA ARG A 164 -12.98 -6.04 -11.58
C ARG A 164 -13.09 -7.22 -10.62
N ARG A 165 -12.11 -8.13 -10.65
CA ARG A 165 -12.04 -9.27 -9.72
C ARG A 165 -11.94 -8.80 -8.26
N LEU A 166 -11.06 -7.84 -7.97
CA LEU A 166 -10.93 -7.26 -6.63
C LEU A 166 -12.23 -6.58 -6.19
N ALA A 167 -12.85 -5.79 -7.07
CA ALA A 167 -14.10 -5.08 -6.78
C ALA A 167 -15.29 -6.03 -6.52
N ALA A 168 -15.32 -7.18 -7.19
CA ALA A 168 -16.39 -8.17 -7.05
C ALA A 168 -16.30 -8.96 -5.74
N ASN A 169 -15.17 -8.99 -5.07
CA ASN A 169 -15.00 -9.75 -3.82
C ASN A 169 -15.49 -8.94 -2.62
N PRO A 170 -16.52 -9.40 -1.88
CA PRO A 170 -17.06 -8.66 -0.74
C PRO A 170 -16.12 -8.59 0.47
N ARG A 171 -15.03 -9.35 0.47
CA ARG A 171 -13.97 -9.31 1.49
C ARG A 171 -12.85 -8.34 1.17
N PHE A 172 -12.94 -7.62 0.04
CA PHE A 172 -11.93 -6.66 -0.37
C PHE A 172 -12.48 -5.24 -0.37
N GLU A 173 -11.65 -4.28 0.03
CA GLU A 173 -11.88 -2.85 -0.10
C GLU A 173 -10.93 -2.24 -1.11
N LEU A 174 -11.41 -1.25 -1.87
CA LEU A 174 -10.62 -0.49 -2.83
C LEU A 174 -10.39 0.91 -2.30
N ALA A 175 -9.15 1.34 -2.35
CA ALA A 175 -8.65 2.62 -1.91
C ALA A 175 -7.75 3.25 -2.99
N ASN A 176 -7.29 4.47 -2.78
CA ASN A 176 -6.59 5.27 -3.77
C ASN A 176 -5.10 5.41 -3.43
N HIS A 177 -4.23 5.21 -4.44
CA HIS A 177 -2.78 5.33 -4.34
C HIS A 177 -2.17 6.29 -5.38
N THR A 178 -2.84 7.41 -5.68
CA THR A 178 -2.52 8.33 -6.77
C THR A 178 -2.81 7.75 -8.17
N TYR A 179 -2.63 8.56 -9.21
CA TYR A 179 -2.78 8.05 -10.57
C TYR A 179 -1.53 7.32 -11.07
N GLY A 180 -0.37 7.94 -10.95
CA GLY A 180 0.88 7.45 -11.55
C GLY A 180 2.01 7.14 -10.58
N HIS A 181 1.69 6.95 -9.28
CA HIS A 181 2.68 6.66 -8.24
C HIS A 181 3.78 7.72 -8.11
N HIS A 182 3.42 9.01 -8.29
CA HIS A 182 4.36 10.11 -8.14
C HIS A 182 4.50 10.55 -6.68
N ALA A 183 5.70 11.00 -6.28
CA ALA A 183 5.94 11.62 -4.98
C ALA A 183 5.23 12.98 -4.88
N PHE A 184 4.65 13.27 -3.72
CA PHE A 184 4.02 14.56 -3.41
C PHE A 184 4.98 15.50 -2.64
N THR A 185 6.13 14.98 -2.25
CA THR A 185 7.22 15.71 -1.60
C THR A 185 8.45 15.79 -2.51
N ALA A 186 9.43 16.63 -2.13
CA ALA A 186 10.63 16.85 -2.96
C ALA A 186 11.56 15.63 -2.96
N ASP A 187 11.61 14.91 -1.85
CA ASP A 187 12.47 13.75 -1.65
C ASP A 187 11.63 12.59 -1.09
N CYS A 188 11.50 11.52 -1.86
CA CYS A 188 10.75 10.33 -1.51
C CYS A 188 11.27 9.14 -2.32
N TYR A 189 12.28 8.44 -1.83
CA TYR A 189 12.83 7.23 -2.44
C TYR A 189 13.18 7.34 -3.94
N GLY A 190 13.50 8.56 -4.42
CA GLY A 190 13.80 8.81 -5.84
C GLY A 190 12.59 8.74 -6.78
N LEU A 191 11.36 8.69 -6.25
CA LEU A 191 10.15 8.72 -7.06
C LEU A 191 10.02 10.05 -7.82
N PRO A 192 9.57 10.05 -9.09
CA PRO A 192 9.28 11.26 -9.84
C PRO A 192 8.24 12.10 -9.11
N ARG A 193 8.52 13.40 -8.95
CA ARG A 193 7.62 14.31 -8.24
C ARG A 193 6.48 14.79 -9.13
N ILE A 194 5.26 14.86 -8.61
CA ILE A 194 4.13 15.52 -9.25
C ILE A 194 4.20 17.05 -9.07
N ASP A 195 3.76 17.81 -10.09
CA ASP A 195 3.52 19.25 -9.92
C ASP A 195 2.40 19.47 -8.90
N ARG A 196 2.62 20.37 -7.93
CA ARG A 196 1.65 20.68 -6.87
C ARG A 196 0.26 21.00 -7.41
N ARG A 197 0.16 21.73 -8.53
CA ARG A 197 -1.12 22.09 -9.17
C ARG A 197 -1.89 20.90 -9.72
N LYS A 198 -1.25 19.75 -9.90
CA LYS A 198 -1.85 18.51 -10.41
C LYS A 198 -2.24 17.52 -9.32
N MET A 199 -1.78 17.71 -8.07
CA MET A 199 -1.99 16.75 -6.97
C MET A 199 -3.46 16.38 -6.75
N THR A 200 -4.33 17.40 -6.64
CA THR A 200 -5.76 17.19 -6.43
C THR A 200 -6.41 16.43 -7.59
N ALA A 201 -6.10 16.84 -8.83
CA ALA A 201 -6.66 16.20 -10.03
C ALA A 201 -6.15 14.77 -10.23
N ASP A 202 -4.90 14.49 -9.89
CA ASP A 202 -4.31 13.15 -9.96
C ASP A 202 -5.08 12.17 -9.05
N VAL A 203 -5.31 12.54 -7.80
CA VAL A 203 -6.04 11.71 -6.83
C VAL A 203 -7.53 11.61 -7.20
N ALA A 204 -8.17 12.72 -7.61
CA ALA A 204 -9.57 12.71 -8.04
C ALA A 204 -9.78 11.76 -9.22
N ARG A 205 -8.93 11.83 -10.24
CA ARG A 205 -8.96 10.93 -11.40
C ARG A 205 -8.96 9.45 -11.01
N THR A 206 -8.16 9.09 -10.02
CA THR A 206 -8.07 7.69 -9.58
C THR A 206 -9.35 7.24 -8.87
N PHE A 207 -9.95 8.10 -8.04
CA PHE A 207 -11.29 7.81 -7.49
C PHE A 207 -12.33 7.60 -8.59
N ASP A 208 -12.33 8.44 -9.63
CA ASP A 208 -13.27 8.32 -10.76
C ASP A 208 -13.06 6.99 -11.50
N LEU A 209 -11.81 6.61 -11.78
CA LEU A 209 -11.48 5.34 -12.44
C LEU A 209 -11.93 4.13 -11.63
N VAL A 210 -11.66 4.12 -10.32
CA VAL A 210 -12.04 3.01 -9.43
C VAL A 210 -13.56 2.93 -9.31
N SER A 211 -14.27 4.09 -9.28
CA SER A 211 -15.73 4.15 -9.11
C SER A 211 -16.51 3.37 -10.16
N ALA A 212 -15.96 3.24 -11.37
CA ALA A 212 -16.58 2.51 -12.47
C ALA A 212 -16.67 0.98 -12.23
N TYR A 213 -15.93 0.45 -11.25
CA TYR A 213 -15.90 -0.99 -10.98
C TYR A 213 -16.88 -1.42 -9.86
N GLY A 214 -17.45 -0.49 -9.10
CA GLY A 214 -18.32 -0.82 -7.97
C GLY A 214 -17.54 -1.47 -6.81
N GLY A 215 -18.20 -2.36 -6.08
CA GLY A 215 -17.60 -3.04 -4.93
C GLY A 215 -17.52 -2.14 -3.68
N ARG A 216 -16.69 -2.54 -2.71
CA ARG A 216 -16.46 -1.78 -1.47
C ARG A 216 -15.42 -0.68 -1.71
N GLN A 217 -15.86 0.46 -2.12
CA GLN A 217 -15.00 1.63 -2.32
C GLN A 217 -14.95 2.48 -1.09
N THR A 218 -13.75 2.96 -0.77
CA THR A 218 -13.50 3.81 0.38
C THR A 218 -13.03 5.19 -0.03
N ARG A 219 -13.00 6.13 0.92
CA ARG A 219 -12.34 7.42 0.76
C ARG A 219 -10.93 7.42 1.36
N TYR A 220 -10.32 6.23 1.49
CA TYR A 220 -8.94 6.10 1.93
C TYR A 220 -7.98 6.40 0.80
N PHE A 221 -6.88 7.02 1.18
CA PHE A 221 -5.80 7.40 0.29
C PHE A 221 -4.47 7.11 0.97
N ARG A 222 -3.49 6.62 0.20
CA ARG A 222 -2.11 6.46 0.66
C ARG A 222 -1.16 7.19 -0.26
N PHE A 223 -0.24 7.96 0.30
CA PHE A 223 0.83 8.58 -0.46
C PHE A 223 1.86 7.55 -0.90
N PRO A 224 2.39 7.61 -2.15
CA PRO A 224 3.54 6.83 -2.57
C PRO A 224 4.72 7.01 -1.59
N GLY A 225 5.31 5.87 -1.18
CA GLY A 225 6.39 5.86 -0.20
C GLY A 225 6.03 6.41 1.19
N LEU A 226 4.74 6.62 1.50
CA LEU A 226 4.24 7.25 2.74
C LEU A 226 4.76 8.70 2.92
N CYS A 227 5.23 9.35 1.85
CA CYS A 227 5.85 10.66 1.90
C CYS A 227 4.82 11.77 1.69
N HIS A 228 4.54 12.52 2.74
CA HIS A 228 3.70 13.71 2.65
C HIS A 228 4.19 14.84 3.57
N ASP A 229 3.77 16.04 3.24
CA ASP A 229 3.97 17.25 4.02
C ASP A 229 2.64 18.03 4.14
N ARG A 230 2.68 19.11 4.91
CA ARG A 230 1.50 19.98 5.05
C ARG A 230 0.96 20.49 3.71
N ALA A 231 1.85 20.73 2.74
CA ALA A 231 1.45 21.24 1.44
C ALA A 231 0.73 20.18 0.60
N ALA A 232 1.18 18.92 0.66
CA ALA A 232 0.50 17.78 0.05
C ALA A 232 -0.90 17.56 0.68
N LEU A 233 -0.98 17.57 2.01
CA LEU A 233 -2.26 17.47 2.72
C LEU A 233 -3.21 18.62 2.36
N THR A 234 -2.71 19.87 2.28
CA THR A 234 -3.52 21.01 1.87
C THR A 234 -4.09 20.85 0.45
N ALA A 235 -3.28 20.31 -0.49
CA ALA A 235 -3.74 20.06 -1.85
C ALA A 235 -4.88 19.03 -1.91
N LEU A 236 -4.93 18.10 -0.96
CA LEU A 236 -5.96 17.04 -0.91
C LEU A 236 -7.18 17.38 -0.04
N ALA A 237 -7.14 18.47 0.73
CA ALA A 237 -8.24 18.89 1.60
C ALA A 237 -9.62 18.95 0.89
N PRO A 238 -9.75 19.44 -0.36
CA PRO A 238 -11.03 19.49 -1.06
C PRO A 238 -11.65 18.12 -1.37
N LEU A 239 -10.87 17.03 -1.26
CA LEU A 239 -11.32 15.70 -1.69
C LEU A 239 -12.07 14.92 -0.60
N GLY A 240 -12.07 15.39 0.67
CA GLY A 240 -12.79 14.75 1.77
C GLY A 240 -12.36 13.29 1.99
N LEU A 241 -11.05 13.03 1.93
CA LEU A 241 -10.46 11.71 2.09
C LEU A 241 -9.79 11.55 3.47
N THR A 242 -9.44 10.32 3.82
CA THR A 242 -8.58 9.99 4.96
C THR A 242 -7.26 9.42 4.45
N VAL A 243 -6.15 10.01 4.87
CA VAL A 243 -4.80 9.49 4.59
C VAL A 243 -4.51 8.32 5.52
N VAL A 244 -4.00 7.22 4.97
CA VAL A 244 -3.67 6.01 5.72
C VAL A 244 -2.20 5.65 5.50
N ASP A 245 -1.35 5.93 6.49
CA ASP A 245 0.08 5.61 6.41
C ASP A 245 0.34 4.15 6.77
N GLY A 246 -0.28 3.65 7.84
CA GLY A 246 0.01 2.35 8.41
C GLY A 246 1.16 2.41 9.43
N ASP A 247 1.10 1.54 10.43
CA ASP A 247 2.08 1.46 11.53
C ASP A 247 3.01 0.26 11.45
N VAL A 248 2.77 -0.65 10.50
CA VAL A 248 3.59 -1.83 10.25
C VAL A 248 3.98 -1.87 8.77
N VAL A 249 5.19 -1.40 8.46
CA VAL A 249 5.73 -1.41 7.10
C VAL A 249 6.57 -2.67 6.92
N SER A 250 6.16 -3.53 6.01
CA SER A 250 6.78 -4.86 5.79
C SER A 250 8.18 -4.82 5.17
N GLY A 251 8.51 -3.76 4.40
CA GLY A 251 9.74 -3.65 3.63
C GLY A 251 9.82 -4.59 2.43
N ASP A 252 8.71 -5.16 2.00
CA ASP A 252 8.63 -6.15 0.92
C ASP A 252 9.18 -5.69 -0.44
N PRO A 253 9.13 -4.38 -0.85
CA PRO A 253 9.74 -3.95 -2.11
C PRO A 253 11.28 -4.06 -2.13
N PHE A 254 11.89 -4.15 -0.96
CA PHE A 254 13.36 -4.22 -0.81
C PHE A 254 13.84 -5.61 -0.42
N ALA A 255 12.92 -6.56 -0.21
CA ALA A 255 13.23 -7.88 0.28
C ALA A 255 13.56 -8.86 -0.87
N THR A 256 14.64 -9.61 -0.71
CA THR A 256 15.04 -10.69 -1.63
C THR A 256 14.66 -12.08 -1.11
N ALA A 257 14.05 -12.17 0.08
CA ALA A 257 13.56 -13.37 0.72
C ALA A 257 12.32 -13.02 1.57
N TRP A 258 11.45 -14.00 1.82
CA TRP A 258 10.22 -13.79 2.58
C TRP A 258 10.43 -13.61 4.10
N GLN A 259 11.49 -14.19 4.69
CA GLN A 259 11.71 -14.18 6.14
C GLN A 259 11.87 -12.77 6.75
N PRO A 260 12.63 -11.83 6.13
CA PRO A 260 12.68 -10.45 6.61
C PRO A 260 11.31 -9.78 6.65
N ILE A 261 10.47 -10.02 5.63
CA ILE A 261 9.11 -9.47 5.54
C ILE A 261 8.27 -9.95 6.73
N VAL A 262 8.27 -11.28 6.97
CA VAL A 262 7.52 -11.88 8.08
C VAL A 262 7.98 -11.33 9.43
N ARG A 263 9.29 -11.21 9.66
CA ARG A 263 9.82 -10.61 10.89
C ARG A 263 9.39 -9.16 11.04
N ALA A 264 9.55 -8.34 10.00
CA ALA A 264 9.16 -6.93 10.04
C ALA A 264 7.68 -6.75 10.41
N VAL A 265 6.81 -7.64 9.94
CA VAL A 265 5.39 -7.60 10.29
C VAL A 265 5.16 -8.12 11.70
N LEU A 266 5.62 -9.33 12.02
CA LEU A 266 5.25 -10.02 13.27
C LEU A 266 5.91 -9.42 14.52
N ASP A 267 7.06 -8.75 14.41
CA ASP A 267 7.71 -8.08 15.52
C ASP A 267 7.01 -6.78 15.94
N GLN A 268 6.21 -6.18 15.06
CA GLN A 268 5.59 -4.87 15.27
C GLN A 268 4.06 -4.93 15.43
N VAL A 269 3.41 -5.95 14.82
CA VAL A 269 1.95 -6.02 14.76
C VAL A 269 1.29 -6.12 16.12
N ARG A 270 0.22 -5.36 16.31
CA ARG A 270 -0.61 -5.28 17.53
C ARG A 270 -2.07 -5.14 17.14
N PRO A 271 -3.03 -5.32 18.07
CA PRO A 271 -4.43 -4.99 17.79
C PRO A 271 -4.56 -3.60 17.18
N GLY A 272 -5.36 -3.47 16.14
CA GLY A 272 -5.58 -2.22 15.41
C GLY A 272 -4.48 -1.87 14.40
N SER A 273 -3.42 -2.65 14.25
CA SER A 273 -2.36 -2.36 13.26
C SER A 273 -2.88 -2.36 11.83
N VAL A 274 -2.30 -1.46 11.01
CA VAL A 274 -2.46 -1.40 9.56
C VAL A 274 -1.13 -1.81 8.93
N ILE A 275 -1.13 -2.97 8.28
CA ILE A 275 0.06 -3.59 7.71
C ILE A 275 0.17 -3.20 6.24
N VAL A 276 1.30 -2.62 5.83
CA VAL A 276 1.60 -2.18 4.46
C VAL A 276 2.43 -3.24 3.75
N LEU A 277 1.86 -3.76 2.68
CA LEU A 277 2.41 -4.76 1.76
C LEU A 277 2.17 -4.31 0.32
N HIS A 278 2.69 -5.05 -0.67
CA HIS A 278 2.44 -4.77 -2.08
C HIS A 278 1.86 -5.99 -2.81
N VAL A 279 0.97 -5.72 -3.76
CA VAL A 279 0.45 -6.72 -4.72
C VAL A 279 1.18 -6.65 -6.05
N THR A 280 2.26 -5.88 -6.12
CA THR A 280 3.06 -5.60 -7.32
C THR A 280 4.20 -6.62 -7.43
N GLU A 281 3.97 -7.74 -8.16
CA GLU A 281 4.83 -8.93 -8.19
C GLU A 281 6.31 -8.62 -8.51
N ALA A 282 6.58 -7.85 -9.57
CA ALA A 282 7.96 -7.58 -9.96
C ALA A 282 8.69 -6.58 -9.05
N ASN A 283 7.94 -5.77 -8.26
CA ASN A 283 8.52 -4.84 -7.29
C ASN A 283 8.65 -5.45 -5.90
N ALA A 284 7.76 -6.38 -5.55
CA ALA A 284 7.73 -7.05 -4.26
C ALA A 284 7.56 -8.57 -4.45
N PRO A 285 8.57 -9.25 -5.03
CA PRO A 285 8.43 -10.62 -5.52
C PRO A 285 8.28 -11.67 -4.41
N MET A 286 8.59 -11.32 -3.16
CA MET A 286 8.54 -12.25 -2.03
C MET A 286 7.27 -12.14 -1.18
N THR A 287 6.33 -11.26 -1.56
CA THR A 287 5.13 -11.01 -0.75
C THR A 287 4.17 -12.20 -0.74
N ASP A 288 3.99 -12.88 -1.87
CA ASP A 288 3.14 -14.07 -1.95
C ASP A 288 3.71 -15.27 -1.15
N GLU A 289 5.05 -15.40 -1.08
CA GLU A 289 5.70 -16.39 -0.21
C GLU A 289 5.62 -15.99 1.27
N ALA A 290 5.71 -14.70 1.61
CA ALA A 290 5.61 -14.22 2.98
C ALA A 290 4.20 -14.33 3.57
N LEU A 291 3.15 -14.12 2.75
CA LEU A 291 1.77 -14.03 3.21
C LEU A 291 1.31 -15.23 4.05
N PRO A 292 1.51 -16.51 3.67
CA PRO A 292 1.08 -17.64 4.50
C PRO A 292 1.74 -17.67 5.88
N HIS A 293 3.00 -17.24 5.98
CA HIS A 293 3.71 -17.17 7.26
C HIS A 293 3.24 -16.00 8.12
N ILE A 294 2.90 -14.87 7.48
CA ILE A 294 2.28 -13.73 8.18
C ILE A 294 0.93 -14.16 8.76
N LEU A 295 0.08 -14.80 7.96
CA LEU A 295 -1.24 -15.25 8.41
C LEU A 295 -1.16 -16.25 9.57
N ALA A 296 -0.25 -17.22 9.49
CA ALA A 296 0.01 -18.16 10.58
C ALA A 296 0.47 -17.46 11.86
N GLY A 297 1.44 -16.56 11.74
CA GLY A 297 1.95 -15.81 12.89
C GLY A 297 0.95 -14.81 13.49
N LEU A 298 0.01 -14.27 12.70
CA LEU A 298 -1.13 -13.50 13.22
C LEU A 298 -2.06 -14.39 14.03
N ALA A 299 -2.43 -15.56 13.49
CA ALA A 299 -3.29 -16.52 14.17
C ALA A 299 -2.69 -17.01 15.51
N GLU A 300 -1.39 -17.31 15.56
CA GLU A 300 -0.67 -17.68 16.78
C GLU A 300 -0.73 -16.59 17.86
N ARG A 301 -0.84 -15.32 17.45
CA ARG A 301 -0.99 -14.16 18.34
C ARG A 301 -2.45 -13.83 18.67
N GLY A 302 -3.41 -14.63 18.16
CA GLY A 302 -4.83 -14.37 18.31
C GLY A 302 -5.29 -13.11 17.56
N LEU A 303 -4.54 -12.65 16.54
CA LEU A 303 -4.88 -11.52 15.70
C LEU A 303 -5.61 -11.98 14.43
N GLU A 304 -6.65 -11.26 14.06
CA GLU A 304 -7.53 -11.59 12.94
C GLU A 304 -7.47 -10.51 11.85
N PRO A 305 -7.17 -10.87 10.59
CA PRO A 305 -7.32 -9.95 9.47
C PRO A 305 -8.76 -9.46 9.34
N ALA A 306 -8.94 -8.16 9.15
CA ALA A 306 -10.23 -7.51 8.94
C ALA A 306 -10.11 -6.42 7.87
N LEU A 307 -11.24 -5.93 7.37
CA LEU A 307 -11.25 -4.78 6.47
C LEU A 307 -10.69 -3.55 7.17
N LEU A 308 -9.99 -2.68 6.44
CA LEU A 308 -9.41 -1.46 7.00
C LEU A 308 -10.49 -0.58 7.64
N SER A 309 -11.66 -0.48 7.00
CA SER A 309 -12.81 0.26 7.56
C SER A 309 -13.27 -0.28 8.91
N GLU A 310 -13.20 -1.59 9.13
CA GLU A 310 -13.53 -2.21 10.40
C GLU A 310 -12.46 -1.93 11.46
N VAL A 311 -11.18 -2.02 11.06
CA VAL A 311 -10.05 -1.76 11.96
C VAL A 311 -10.03 -0.30 12.41
N LEU A 312 -10.31 0.64 11.51
CA LEU A 312 -10.38 2.08 11.84
C LEU A 312 -11.67 2.49 12.54
N GLY A 313 -12.68 1.60 12.63
CA GLY A 313 -13.98 1.92 13.23
C GLY A 313 -14.84 2.84 12.38
N THR A 314 -14.56 2.95 11.08
CA THR A 314 -15.30 3.76 10.11
C THR A 314 -16.29 2.92 9.28
N GLY A 315 -16.41 1.62 9.60
CA GLY A 315 -17.35 0.69 8.96
C GLY A 315 -18.78 1.16 9.15
N GLN A 316 -19.42 1.53 8.06
CA GLN A 316 -20.78 1.99 7.84
C GLN A 316 -21.68 2.10 9.09
N ALA A 317 -21.73 3.28 9.67
CA ALA A 317 -22.97 3.81 10.21
C ALA A 317 -23.82 4.22 8.99
N GLY A 318 -24.72 3.33 8.49
CA GLY A 318 -25.65 3.81 7.48
C GLY A 318 -26.02 2.81 6.39
N ALA A 319 -26.57 1.66 6.74
CA ALA A 319 -27.68 1.06 6.02
C ALA A 319 -28.61 0.48 7.08
N GLY A 320 -29.16 1.37 7.90
CA GLY A 320 -30.36 1.06 8.65
C GLY A 320 -31.46 0.77 7.64
N SER A 321 -31.72 -0.49 7.38
CA SER A 321 -33.00 -0.95 6.88
C SER A 321 -34.05 -0.41 7.86
N ARG A 322 -34.72 0.69 7.51
CA ARG A 322 -36.04 1.00 8.05
C ARG A 322 -36.90 -0.15 7.61
N GLU A 323 -37.17 -1.05 8.53
CA GLU A 323 -38.31 -1.95 8.47
C GLU A 323 -39.57 -1.05 8.35
N PRO A 324 -40.42 -1.26 7.32
CA PRO A 324 -41.65 -0.48 7.25
C PRO A 324 -42.52 -0.89 8.45
N ASP A 325 -42.85 0.11 9.28
CA ASP A 325 -43.77 0.00 10.38
C ASP A 325 -45.14 -0.52 9.86
N ARG A 326 -45.48 -1.75 10.30
CA ARG A 326 -46.74 -2.41 10.02
C ARG A 326 -47.79 -1.98 11.01
N THR A 327 -48.12 -0.70 11.00
CA THR A 327 -49.33 -0.19 11.70
C THR A 327 -49.93 0.87 10.84
N ASP A 328 -50.77 0.46 9.87
CA ASP A 328 -51.93 1.22 9.39
C ASP A 328 -52.58 0.43 8.23
N LEU A 329 -53.36 -0.58 8.61
CA LEU A 329 -54.47 -1.06 7.75
C LEU A 329 -55.75 -0.71 8.46
N PRO A 330 -56.64 0.12 7.87
CA PRO A 330 -57.99 0.31 8.39
C PRO A 330 -58.82 -0.92 8.10
N ASP A 331 -59.55 -1.38 9.14
CA ASP A 331 -60.60 -2.37 9.05
C ASP A 331 -61.70 -1.92 8.06
N ALA A 332 -62.00 -2.78 7.08
CA ALA A 332 -63.26 -2.84 6.40
C ALA A 332 -63.45 -4.24 5.76
#